data_ad1c34348b6815c80a1e1a86c792e42a
#
_entry.id   ad1c34348b6815c80a1e1a86c792e42a
#
_cell.length_a   1.000
_cell.length_b   1.000
_cell.length_c   1.000
_cell.angle_alpha   90.00
_cell.angle_beta   90.00
_cell.angle_gamma   90.00
#
_symmetry.space_group_name_H-M   'P 1'
#
loop_
_entity.id
_entity.type
_entity.pdbx_description
1 polymer ?
#
loop_
_entity_poly.entity_id
_entity_poly.type
_entity_poly.pdbx_seq_one_letter_code
_entity_poly.pdbx_strand_id
1 'polypeptide(L)'
;GTGKTFTSLKIAEKETDGTGLILFLVPSIALLGQTLKAWAQQAKAPINAICICSDAQVSKQKEKNDDNTVSTVDLALPASTDVHSIVKQLRYLQRMDKTGMTVVFSTYQSIEVISQAQQKLLDETDGTYGVFDLIICDEAHRTTGVTLKDEKESAFVRVHDNDFIRATRRIYMTATPRLYTDETKKRAELNDAVLCSMDDKSMYGDEIYRIGFGEAVEKNLLTDYKVLILAVGEKDITPALQKVLTNDDGTIETDDASKFVGCINALSKRVLGDEGLIKDVDPSPMRRAVAFCQNIKRSQETANIFTHCKGAYMADIREDERGMMVDVVAHHVDGTMSATKRDAELMWLKEQPENERECRMLTNARCLSEGVDVPSLDAVIFVSAKNSQVDVVQSVGRVMRRSDGKKYGYIIIPVVVPAEVEGDRILENHPNFKVVWTVLNALRAHDDRFNAEINKNELSRKKPRNILFGGVGAVSYTHLRAHETPEHL
;
A
#
# COMPACT_ATOMS: atom_id res chain seq x y z
N GLY A 1 -1.16 -0.82 -9.66
CA GLY A 1 -1.55 -0.60 -10.53
C GLY A 1 -2.51 -0.60 -11.71
N THR A 2 -3.78 -0.21 -11.51
CA THR A 2 -4.79 -0.18 -12.59
C THR A 2 -4.70 1.05 -13.52
N GLY A 3 -3.66 1.89 -13.42
CA GLY A 3 -3.44 3.02 -14.30
C GLY A 3 -4.09 4.34 -13.88
N LYS A 4 -4.46 4.56 -12.61
CA LYS A 4 -5.06 5.82 -12.12
C LYS A 4 -4.31 7.07 -12.62
N THR A 5 -2.99 7.10 -12.49
CA THR A 5 -2.15 8.24 -12.91
C THR A 5 -2.25 8.52 -14.42
N PHE A 6 -2.28 7.48 -15.25
CA PHE A 6 -2.46 7.64 -16.69
C PHE A 6 -3.89 8.08 -17.03
N THR A 7 -4.87 7.49 -16.37
CA THR A 7 -6.29 7.88 -16.56
C THR A 7 -6.52 9.34 -16.19
N SER A 8 -5.93 9.80 -15.07
CA SER A 8 -6.04 11.20 -14.65
C SER A 8 -5.44 12.18 -15.67
N LEU A 9 -4.30 11.81 -16.28
CA LEU A 9 -3.72 12.59 -17.37
C LEU A 9 -4.68 12.67 -18.57
N LYS A 10 -5.25 11.54 -18.99
CA LYS A 10 -6.16 11.53 -20.15
C LYS A 10 -7.47 12.26 -19.89
N ILE A 11 -7.95 12.25 -18.66
CA ILE A 11 -9.09 13.08 -18.25
C ILE A 11 -8.71 14.55 -18.33
N ALA A 12 -7.56 14.94 -17.76
CA ALA A 12 -7.10 16.32 -17.80
C ALA A 12 -6.97 16.83 -19.24
N GLU A 13 -6.28 16.07 -20.11
CA GLU A 13 -6.14 16.41 -21.53
C GLU A 13 -7.52 16.59 -22.23
N LYS A 14 -8.48 15.72 -21.93
CA LYS A 14 -9.80 15.75 -22.55
C LYS A 14 -10.68 16.88 -22.02
N GLU A 15 -10.73 17.07 -20.70
CA GLU A 15 -11.59 18.06 -20.05
C GLU A 15 -11.12 19.51 -20.29
N THR A 16 -9.85 19.69 -20.63
CA THR A 16 -9.25 21.02 -20.88
C THR A 16 -8.81 21.21 -22.33
N ASP A 17 -9.14 20.27 -23.22
CA ASP A 17 -8.66 20.26 -24.62
C ASP A 17 -7.12 20.42 -24.74
N GLY A 18 -6.40 19.87 -23.75
CA GLY A 18 -4.94 19.95 -23.68
C GLY A 18 -4.39 21.32 -23.30
N THR A 19 -5.22 22.18 -22.74
CA THR A 19 -4.88 23.53 -22.25
C THR A 19 -5.42 23.72 -20.83
N GLY A 20 -5.42 24.94 -20.31
CA GLY A 20 -6.07 25.28 -19.04
C GLY A 20 -5.17 25.14 -17.81
N LEU A 21 -5.73 25.52 -16.66
CA LEU A 21 -5.08 25.55 -15.35
C LEU A 21 -5.58 24.39 -14.49
N ILE A 22 -4.68 23.47 -14.15
CA ILE A 22 -5.01 22.23 -13.44
C ILE A 22 -4.29 22.20 -12.09
N LEU A 23 -4.96 21.75 -11.04
CA LEU A 23 -4.36 21.43 -9.75
C LEU A 23 -4.39 19.91 -9.53
N PHE A 24 -3.22 19.31 -9.31
CA PHE A 24 -3.08 17.92 -8.95
C PHE A 24 -2.62 17.77 -7.51
N LEU A 25 -3.45 17.18 -6.66
CA LEU A 25 -3.20 17.01 -5.23
C LEU A 25 -2.86 15.57 -4.88
N VAL A 26 -1.78 15.40 -4.13
CA VAL A 26 -1.32 14.10 -3.62
C VAL A 26 -1.03 14.16 -2.12
N PRO A 27 -1.06 13.02 -1.40
CA PRO A 27 -0.80 13.02 0.04
C PRO A 27 0.69 13.12 0.42
N SER A 28 1.62 12.87 -0.51
CA SER A 28 3.06 12.86 -0.21
C SER A 28 3.92 13.37 -1.36
N ILE A 29 5.11 13.88 -1.02
CA ILE A 29 6.10 14.38 -1.99
C ILE A 29 6.57 13.25 -2.92
N ALA A 30 6.69 12.02 -2.41
CA ALA A 30 7.08 10.86 -3.22
C ALA A 30 6.07 10.60 -4.35
N LEU A 31 4.77 10.63 -4.05
CA LEU A 31 3.71 10.49 -5.06
C LEU A 31 3.68 11.67 -6.03
N LEU A 32 3.98 12.89 -5.54
CA LEU A 32 4.08 14.07 -6.40
C LEU A 32 5.16 13.87 -7.46
N GLY A 33 6.36 13.48 -7.07
CA GLY A 33 7.47 13.23 -7.99
C GLY A 33 7.16 12.11 -9.00
N GLN A 34 6.54 11.03 -8.56
CA GLN A 34 6.12 9.94 -9.45
C GLN A 34 5.06 10.38 -10.46
N THR A 35 4.05 11.13 -10.01
CA THR A 35 2.97 11.60 -10.87
C THR A 35 3.49 12.59 -11.90
N LEU A 36 4.30 13.55 -11.47
CA LEU A 36 4.96 14.51 -12.36
C LEU A 36 5.77 13.80 -13.45
N LYS A 37 6.61 12.85 -13.07
CA LYS A 37 7.42 12.08 -14.03
C LYS A 37 6.55 11.27 -15.00
N ALA A 38 5.52 10.61 -14.51
CA ALA A 38 4.62 9.82 -15.34
C ALA A 38 3.84 10.71 -16.34
N TRP A 39 3.35 11.85 -15.88
CA TRP A 39 2.64 12.80 -16.75
C TRP A 39 3.57 13.40 -17.79
N ALA A 40 4.78 13.85 -17.40
CA ALA A 40 5.76 14.40 -18.32
C ALA A 40 6.16 13.42 -19.44
N GLN A 41 6.22 12.13 -19.13
CA GLN A 41 6.56 11.09 -20.10
C GLN A 41 5.40 10.67 -21.03
N GLN A 42 4.16 10.82 -20.60
CA GLN A 42 2.99 10.22 -21.28
C GLN A 42 1.99 11.24 -21.83
N ALA A 43 2.19 12.52 -21.52
CA ALA A 43 1.34 13.59 -22.03
C ALA A 43 1.44 13.75 -23.55
N LYS A 44 0.32 13.95 -24.19
CA LYS A 44 0.25 14.34 -25.61
C LYS A 44 0.33 15.85 -25.78
N ALA A 45 -0.32 16.58 -24.86
CA ALA A 45 -0.23 18.04 -24.79
C ALA A 45 1.01 18.47 -23.98
N PRO A 46 1.68 19.57 -24.31
CA PRO A 46 2.74 20.12 -23.48
C PRO A 46 2.27 20.39 -22.05
N ILE A 47 3.12 20.16 -21.06
CA ILE A 47 2.83 20.45 -19.66
C ILE A 47 3.79 21.52 -19.15
N ASN A 48 3.22 22.63 -18.66
CA ASN A 48 3.91 23.65 -17.91
C ASN A 48 3.72 23.35 -16.42
N ALA A 49 4.68 22.65 -15.80
CA ALA A 49 4.54 22.17 -14.43
C ALA A 49 5.07 23.17 -13.40
N ILE A 50 4.31 23.34 -12.32
CA ILE A 50 4.69 24.08 -11.11
C ILE A 50 4.55 23.13 -9.93
N CYS A 51 5.59 23.05 -9.08
CA CYS A 51 5.56 22.22 -7.87
C CYS A 51 5.39 23.08 -6.62
N ILE A 52 4.36 22.76 -5.81
CA ILE A 52 4.10 23.42 -4.53
C ILE A 52 4.10 22.37 -3.43
N CYS A 53 5.16 22.32 -2.65
CA CYS A 53 5.24 21.49 -1.46
C CYS A 53 6.26 22.05 -0.49
N SER A 54 6.05 21.83 0.81
CA SER A 54 6.95 22.23 1.87
C SER A 54 7.58 21.01 2.53
N ASP A 55 8.87 21.08 2.83
CA ASP A 55 9.51 20.19 3.80
C ASP A 55 9.08 20.57 5.23
N ALA A 56 7.77 20.64 5.48
CA ALA A 56 7.22 21.02 6.79
C ALA A 56 7.67 20.09 7.94
N GLN A 57 8.37 19.02 7.64
CA GLN A 57 8.92 18.09 8.63
C GLN A 57 10.34 18.43 9.11
N VAL A 58 11.02 19.35 8.44
CA VAL A 58 12.33 19.84 8.94
C VAL A 58 12.16 20.89 10.05
N SER A 59 11.05 21.58 10.12
CA SER A 59 10.83 22.71 11.05
C SER A 59 9.94 22.39 12.25
N LYS A 60 9.28 21.23 12.34
CA LYS A 60 8.52 20.82 13.52
C LYS A 60 9.10 19.56 14.13
N GLN A 61 9.65 19.73 15.33
CA GLN A 61 9.96 18.65 16.23
C GLN A 61 8.89 17.55 16.19
N LYS A 62 9.35 16.35 15.78
CA LYS A 62 8.88 15.05 16.22
C LYS A 62 7.47 14.97 16.78
N GLU A 63 6.45 15.08 15.98
CA GLU A 63 5.26 14.27 16.22
C GLU A 63 5.54 12.87 15.66
N LYS A 64 5.74 11.96 16.60
CA LYS A 64 6.06 10.55 16.39
C LYS A 64 4.94 9.85 15.63
N ASN A 65 4.94 9.76 14.31
CA ASN A 65 4.15 8.72 13.62
C ASN A 65 4.02 8.88 12.08
N ASP A 66 4.75 9.77 11.43
CA ASP A 66 4.68 9.86 9.96
C ASP A 66 6.00 9.41 9.32
N ASP A 67 6.01 8.14 8.85
CA ASP A 67 7.18 7.45 8.28
C ASP A 67 7.49 7.83 6.81
N ASN A 68 6.81 8.84 6.23
CA ASN A 68 6.95 9.24 4.83
C ASN A 68 7.70 10.57 4.65
N THR A 69 8.97 10.64 5.03
CA THR A 69 9.79 11.83 4.83
C THR A 69 10.63 11.74 3.56
N VAL A 70 10.08 12.19 2.44
CA VAL A 70 10.85 12.51 1.22
C VAL A 70 11.06 14.01 1.17
N SER A 71 12.30 14.44 0.97
CA SER A 71 12.66 15.86 0.89
C SER A 71 12.25 16.49 -0.44
N THR A 72 11.97 17.79 -0.46
CA THR A 72 11.74 18.58 -1.70
C THR A 72 12.93 18.58 -2.64
N VAL A 73 14.14 18.28 -2.13
CA VAL A 73 15.37 18.15 -2.95
C VAL A 73 15.27 16.98 -3.94
N ASP A 74 14.40 16.01 -3.68
CA ASP A 74 14.23 14.82 -4.52
C ASP A 74 13.28 15.04 -5.72
N LEU A 75 12.71 16.25 -5.84
CA LEU A 75 11.86 16.59 -6.97
C LEU A 75 12.70 16.98 -8.20
N ALA A 76 12.26 16.55 -9.37
CA ALA A 76 12.88 16.91 -10.65
C ALA A 76 12.73 18.40 -11.01
N LEU A 77 11.85 19.13 -10.32
CA LEU A 77 11.61 20.56 -10.50
C LEU A 77 11.73 21.29 -9.16
N PRO A 78 12.16 22.58 -9.16
CA PRO A 78 12.15 23.39 -7.96
C PRO A 78 10.74 23.50 -7.38
N ALA A 79 10.61 23.23 -6.09
CA ALA A 79 9.37 23.44 -5.36
C ALA A 79 9.44 24.75 -4.57
N SER A 80 8.29 25.45 -4.44
CA SER A 80 8.19 26.68 -3.68
C SER A 80 6.92 26.67 -2.84
N THR A 81 7.01 27.30 -1.68
CA THR A 81 5.85 27.65 -0.83
C THR A 81 5.69 29.17 -0.69
N ASP A 82 6.49 29.93 -1.41
CA ASP A 82 6.35 31.39 -1.45
C ASP A 82 5.23 31.81 -2.41
N VAL A 83 4.16 32.34 -1.86
CA VAL A 83 2.96 32.78 -2.60
C VAL A 83 3.31 33.75 -3.72
N HIS A 84 4.24 34.70 -3.47
CA HIS A 84 4.61 35.71 -4.44
C HIS A 84 5.32 35.08 -5.67
N SER A 85 6.22 34.16 -5.43
CA SER A 85 6.93 33.41 -6.48
C SER A 85 5.97 32.55 -7.30
N ILE A 86 4.99 31.91 -6.65
CA ILE A 86 3.97 31.09 -7.31
C ILE A 86 3.12 31.95 -8.25
N VAL A 87 2.60 33.06 -7.74
CA VAL A 87 1.79 34.00 -8.54
C VAL A 87 2.60 34.54 -9.73
N LYS A 88 3.87 34.91 -9.52
CA LYS A 88 4.76 35.38 -10.59
C LYS A 88 4.98 34.33 -11.68
N GLN A 89 5.16 33.07 -11.31
CA GLN A 89 5.30 31.96 -12.26
C GLN A 89 4.01 31.75 -13.06
N LEU A 90 2.84 31.70 -12.41
CA LEU A 90 1.56 31.55 -13.06
C LEU A 90 1.28 32.70 -14.04
N ARG A 91 1.53 33.95 -13.62
CA ARG A 91 1.40 35.14 -14.48
C ARG A 91 2.36 35.10 -15.67
N TYR A 92 3.58 34.64 -15.49
CA TYR A 92 4.53 34.46 -16.57
C TYR A 92 4.03 33.46 -17.60
N LEU A 93 3.52 32.29 -17.17
CA LEU A 93 2.96 31.27 -18.07
C LEU A 93 1.72 31.78 -18.81
N GLN A 94 0.85 32.52 -18.13
CA GLN A 94 -0.31 33.17 -18.75
C GLN A 94 0.07 34.15 -19.87
N ARG A 95 1.04 35.02 -19.59
CA ARG A 95 1.45 36.08 -20.56
C ARG A 95 2.20 35.53 -21.77
N MET A 96 2.91 34.44 -21.59
CA MET A 96 3.70 33.84 -22.68
C MET A 96 2.83 33.07 -23.67
N ASP A 97 1.51 33.01 -23.45
CA ASP A 97 0.54 32.26 -24.28
C ASP A 97 1.08 30.86 -24.65
N LYS A 98 1.71 30.21 -23.66
CA LYS A 98 2.32 28.91 -23.87
C LYS A 98 1.26 27.88 -24.16
N THR A 99 1.44 27.19 -25.26
CA THR A 99 0.63 26.05 -25.62
C THR A 99 0.74 24.96 -24.56
N GLY A 100 -0.36 24.31 -24.24
CA GLY A 100 -0.42 23.18 -23.32
C GLY A 100 -1.06 23.51 -21.97
N MET A 101 -1.12 22.49 -21.12
CA MET A 101 -1.71 22.58 -19.79
C MET A 101 -0.74 23.22 -18.80
N THR A 102 -1.20 24.15 -17.99
CA THR A 102 -0.49 24.61 -16.80
C THR A 102 -0.93 23.77 -15.61
N VAL A 103 -0.03 22.97 -15.07
CA VAL A 103 -0.35 22.00 -14.01
C VAL A 103 0.41 22.33 -12.74
N VAL A 104 -0.34 22.66 -11.69
CA VAL A 104 0.18 22.82 -10.34
C VAL A 104 0.13 21.47 -9.64
N PHE A 105 1.29 20.85 -9.45
CA PHE A 105 1.44 19.63 -8.66
C PHE A 105 1.71 20.00 -7.21
N SER A 106 0.89 19.51 -6.28
CA SER A 106 1.03 19.87 -4.88
C SER A 106 0.65 18.75 -3.93
N THR A 107 1.13 18.87 -2.69
CA THR A 107 0.63 18.05 -1.59
C THR A 107 -0.59 18.72 -0.94
N TYR A 108 -1.51 17.93 -0.38
CA TYR A 108 -2.67 18.46 0.35
C TYR A 108 -2.27 19.42 1.48
N GLN A 109 -1.14 19.16 2.14
CA GLN A 109 -0.64 20.00 3.23
C GLN A 109 -0.34 21.44 2.80
N SER A 110 -0.05 21.64 1.51
CA SER A 110 0.24 22.97 0.96
C SER A 110 -0.99 23.72 0.41
N ILE A 111 -2.20 23.19 0.64
CA ILE A 111 -3.44 23.75 0.06
C ILE A 111 -3.69 25.21 0.50
N GLU A 112 -3.28 25.59 1.71
CA GLU A 112 -3.37 26.96 2.20
C GLU A 112 -2.57 27.93 1.34
N VAL A 113 -1.34 27.56 0.98
CA VAL A 113 -0.45 28.35 0.11
C VAL A 113 -1.06 28.51 -1.28
N ILE A 114 -1.71 27.44 -1.79
CA ILE A 114 -2.36 27.48 -3.10
C ILE A 114 -3.58 28.40 -3.07
N SER A 115 -4.40 28.32 -2.03
CA SER A 115 -5.56 29.19 -1.85
C SER A 115 -5.14 30.67 -1.81
N GLN A 116 -4.09 31.00 -1.03
CA GLN A 116 -3.56 32.37 -0.96
C GLN A 116 -3.00 32.83 -2.32
N ALA A 117 -2.28 31.96 -3.03
CA ALA A 117 -1.77 32.27 -4.36
C ALA A 117 -2.90 32.47 -5.37
N GLN A 118 -3.93 31.65 -5.30
CA GLN A 118 -5.11 31.78 -6.15
C GLN A 118 -5.86 33.10 -5.89
N GLN A 119 -6.12 33.45 -4.63
CA GLN A 119 -6.80 34.69 -4.29
C GLN A 119 -6.02 35.89 -4.83
N LYS A 120 -4.72 35.94 -4.57
CA LYS A 120 -3.85 37.00 -5.07
C LYS A 120 -3.83 37.07 -6.59
N LEU A 121 -3.84 35.92 -7.27
CA LEU A 121 -3.87 35.84 -8.72
C LEU A 121 -5.18 36.38 -9.29
N LEU A 122 -6.31 36.04 -8.67
CA LEU A 122 -7.63 36.55 -9.02
C LEU A 122 -7.72 38.08 -8.83
N ASP A 123 -7.20 38.59 -7.72
CA ASP A 123 -7.17 40.03 -7.44
C ASP A 123 -6.33 40.81 -8.47
N GLU A 124 -5.15 40.27 -8.82
CA GLU A 124 -4.24 40.88 -9.81
C GLU A 124 -4.73 40.78 -11.25
N THR A 125 -5.72 39.94 -11.53
CA THR A 125 -6.28 39.70 -12.89
C THR A 125 -7.73 40.11 -13.05
N ASP A 126 -8.29 40.83 -12.08
CA ASP A 126 -9.72 41.18 -12.04
C ASP A 126 -10.62 39.95 -12.27
N GLY A 127 -10.25 38.81 -11.69
CA GLY A 127 -10.98 37.54 -11.77
C GLY A 127 -10.88 36.80 -13.10
N THR A 128 -10.11 37.29 -14.06
CA THR A 128 -10.03 36.70 -15.41
C THR A 128 -9.12 35.45 -15.49
N TYR A 129 -8.22 35.26 -14.49
CA TYR A 129 -7.32 34.12 -14.46
C TYR A 129 -7.03 33.71 -13.00
N GLY A 130 -7.03 32.38 -12.73
CA GLY A 130 -6.72 31.83 -11.42
C GLY A 130 -7.70 30.79 -10.94
N VAL A 131 -8.90 30.69 -11.52
CA VAL A 131 -9.82 29.59 -11.25
C VAL A 131 -9.24 28.31 -11.92
N PHE A 132 -9.14 27.23 -11.16
CA PHE A 132 -8.72 25.94 -11.74
C PHE A 132 -9.83 25.37 -12.63
N ASP A 133 -9.51 24.98 -13.84
CA ASP A 133 -10.44 24.27 -14.71
C ASP A 133 -10.76 22.89 -14.13
N LEU A 134 -9.74 22.24 -13.54
CA LEU A 134 -9.87 20.92 -12.96
C LEU A 134 -8.95 20.79 -11.72
N ILE A 135 -9.53 20.29 -10.62
CA ILE A 135 -8.75 19.77 -9.47
C ILE A 135 -8.81 18.25 -9.50
N ILE A 136 -7.66 17.60 -9.44
CA ILE A 136 -7.53 16.14 -9.34
C ILE A 136 -7.00 15.79 -7.96
N CYS A 137 -7.78 15.04 -7.20
CA CYS A 137 -7.49 14.58 -5.85
C CYS A 137 -7.08 13.11 -5.89
N ASP A 138 -5.79 12.81 -5.84
CA ASP A 138 -5.33 11.43 -5.74
C ASP A 138 -5.29 10.95 -4.29
N GLU A 139 -5.50 9.64 -4.08
CA GLU A 139 -5.71 9.01 -2.77
C GLU A 139 -6.77 9.76 -1.92
N ALA A 140 -7.89 10.09 -2.57
CA ALA A 140 -8.95 10.95 -2.03
C ALA A 140 -9.64 10.41 -0.78
N HIS A 141 -9.44 9.13 -0.39
CA HIS A 141 -9.87 8.62 0.91
C HIS A 141 -9.27 9.40 2.10
N ARG A 142 -8.18 10.15 1.86
CA ARG A 142 -7.58 11.04 2.88
C ARG A 142 -8.32 12.37 3.02
N THR A 143 -9.16 12.75 2.06
CA THR A 143 -10.00 13.96 2.17
C THR A 143 -11.27 13.74 2.98
N THR A 144 -11.44 12.52 3.55
CA THR A 144 -12.53 12.18 4.47
C THR A 144 -12.12 12.48 5.91
N GLY A 145 -13.08 12.78 6.76
CA GLY A 145 -12.82 13.01 8.18
C GLY A 145 -14.00 13.61 8.91
N VAL A 146 -13.84 13.77 10.22
CA VAL A 146 -14.78 14.45 11.11
C VAL A 146 -14.05 15.67 11.66
N THR A 147 -14.61 16.85 11.49
CA THR A 147 -14.07 18.11 12.03
C THR A 147 -15.14 18.78 12.91
N LEU A 148 -14.79 19.09 14.16
CA LEU A 148 -15.66 19.87 15.02
C LEU A 148 -15.69 21.32 14.52
N LYS A 149 -16.84 22.01 14.67
CA LYS A 149 -17.04 23.38 14.15
C LYS A 149 -16.02 24.39 14.70
N ASP A 150 -15.51 24.16 15.91
CA ASP A 150 -14.54 25.05 16.56
C ASP A 150 -13.07 24.65 16.29
N GLU A 151 -12.82 23.56 15.56
CA GLU A 151 -11.48 23.10 15.21
C GLU A 151 -11.11 23.56 13.79
N LYS A 152 -9.81 23.86 13.57
CA LYS A 152 -9.32 24.12 12.21
C LYS A 152 -9.49 22.86 11.39
N GLU A 153 -10.20 22.97 10.28
CA GLU A 153 -10.29 21.90 9.29
C GLU A 153 -8.93 21.40 8.87
N SER A 154 -8.80 20.09 8.72
CA SER A 154 -7.58 19.49 8.21
C SER A 154 -7.33 19.98 6.79
N ALA A 155 -6.06 20.17 6.41
CA ALA A 155 -5.67 20.56 5.07
C ALA A 155 -6.26 19.65 3.97
N PHE A 156 -6.56 18.40 4.29
CA PHE A 156 -7.13 17.43 3.36
C PHE A 156 -8.61 17.68 3.05
N VAL A 157 -9.39 18.16 4.04
CA VAL A 157 -10.84 18.39 3.89
C VAL A 157 -11.13 19.70 3.16
N ARG A 158 -10.26 20.69 3.29
CA ARG A 158 -10.44 22.02 2.67
C ARG A 158 -10.57 22.04 1.17
N VAL A 159 -10.16 20.97 0.49
CA VAL A 159 -10.31 20.85 -0.97
C VAL A 159 -11.77 20.84 -1.43
N HIS A 160 -12.71 20.52 -0.55
CA HIS A 160 -14.14 20.49 -0.87
C HIS A 160 -14.76 21.90 -0.92
N ASP A 161 -14.18 22.84 -0.22
CA ASP A 161 -14.70 24.21 -0.11
C ASP A 161 -14.31 25.03 -1.35
N ASN A 162 -15.32 25.41 -2.15
CA ASN A 162 -15.11 26.20 -3.36
C ASN A 162 -14.88 27.70 -3.08
N ASP A 163 -15.19 28.17 -1.89
CA ASP A 163 -14.85 29.54 -1.46
C ASP A 163 -13.40 29.60 -1.01
N PHE A 164 -12.87 28.48 -0.47
CA PHE A 164 -11.48 28.38 -0.06
C PHE A 164 -10.54 28.14 -1.27
N ILE A 165 -10.92 27.26 -2.20
CA ILE A 165 -10.14 26.99 -3.42
C ILE A 165 -11.09 26.82 -4.61
N ARG A 166 -11.04 27.77 -5.56
CA ARG A 166 -11.99 27.85 -6.66
C ARG A 166 -11.61 26.94 -7.80
N ALA A 167 -12.57 26.11 -8.24
CA ALA A 167 -12.42 25.26 -9.41
C ALA A 167 -13.76 25.06 -10.13
N THR A 168 -13.68 24.86 -11.43
CA THR A 168 -14.84 24.52 -12.27
C THR A 168 -15.28 23.08 -12.01
N ARG A 169 -14.31 22.16 -11.89
CA ARG A 169 -14.55 20.72 -11.69
C ARG A 169 -13.56 20.11 -10.72
N ARG A 170 -13.99 19.04 -10.02
CA ARG A 170 -13.16 18.22 -9.16
C ARG A 170 -13.32 16.75 -9.49
N ILE A 171 -12.23 16.00 -9.45
CA ILE A 171 -12.21 14.54 -9.59
C ILE A 171 -11.49 13.95 -8.37
N TYR A 172 -12.15 12.99 -7.74
CA TYR A 172 -11.64 12.28 -6.58
C TYR A 172 -11.28 10.85 -6.98
N MET A 173 -10.02 10.48 -6.81
CA MET A 173 -9.51 9.16 -7.18
C MET A 173 -8.98 8.44 -5.95
N THR A 174 -9.40 7.21 -5.77
CA THR A 174 -8.87 6.34 -4.71
C THR A 174 -8.97 4.88 -5.10
N ALA A 175 -8.12 4.03 -4.54
CA ALA A 175 -8.30 2.58 -4.60
C ALA A 175 -9.26 2.07 -3.52
N THR A 176 -9.46 2.85 -2.45
CA THR A 176 -10.15 2.43 -1.21
C THR A 176 -11.09 3.54 -0.75
N PRO A 177 -12.32 3.61 -1.27
CA PRO A 177 -13.31 4.56 -0.80
C PRO A 177 -13.50 4.42 0.72
N ARG A 178 -13.52 5.53 1.44
CA ARG A 178 -13.77 5.55 2.88
C ARG A 178 -15.19 6.02 3.15
N LEU A 179 -15.97 5.11 3.69
CA LEU A 179 -17.37 5.32 4.06
C LEU A 179 -17.50 5.28 5.58
N TYR A 180 -18.36 6.11 6.14
CA TYR A 180 -18.67 6.10 7.55
C TYR A 180 -20.04 5.48 7.79
N THR A 181 -20.17 4.75 8.92
CA THR A 181 -21.44 4.11 9.30
C THR A 181 -22.49 5.15 9.65
N ASP A 182 -23.77 4.80 9.53
CA ASP A 182 -24.88 5.68 9.90
C ASP A 182 -24.85 6.11 11.37
N GLU A 183 -24.30 5.27 12.25
CA GLU A 183 -24.06 5.64 13.65
C GLU A 183 -23.02 6.75 13.79
N THR A 184 -21.94 6.67 13.01
CA THR A 184 -20.90 7.72 13.02
C THR A 184 -21.45 9.01 12.45
N LYS A 185 -22.25 8.94 11.39
CA LYS A 185 -22.92 10.12 10.78
C LYS A 185 -23.84 10.79 11.79
N LYS A 186 -24.71 10.03 12.46
CA LYS A 186 -25.61 10.55 13.51
C LYS A 186 -24.85 11.16 14.69
N ARG A 187 -23.72 10.54 15.11
CA ARG A 187 -22.90 11.12 16.18
C ARG A 187 -22.24 12.44 15.77
N ALA A 188 -21.81 12.56 14.51
CA ALA A 188 -21.26 13.80 13.98
C ALA A 188 -22.32 14.93 13.98
N GLU A 189 -23.53 14.63 13.51
CA GLU A 189 -24.67 15.55 13.53
C GLU A 189 -25.02 16.01 14.98
N LEU A 190 -25.08 15.06 15.93
CA LEU A 190 -25.38 15.37 17.35
C LEU A 190 -24.31 16.24 18.00
N ASN A 191 -23.06 16.16 17.57
CA ASN A 191 -21.94 16.95 18.08
C ASN A 191 -21.64 18.20 17.22
N ASP A 192 -22.55 18.54 16.30
CA ASP A 192 -22.42 19.69 15.41
C ASP A 192 -21.06 19.69 14.62
N ALA A 193 -20.63 18.46 14.25
CA ALA A 193 -19.38 18.24 13.52
C ALA A 193 -19.64 18.05 12.01
N VAL A 194 -18.74 18.56 11.18
CA VAL A 194 -18.73 18.30 9.74
C VAL A 194 -18.10 16.95 9.48
N LEU A 195 -18.84 16.07 8.82
CA LEU A 195 -18.38 14.74 8.43
C LEU A 195 -18.25 14.65 6.90
N CYS A 196 -17.02 14.44 6.42
CA CYS A 196 -16.75 14.19 5.01
C CYS A 196 -16.69 12.68 4.77
N SER A 197 -17.69 12.10 4.13
CA SER A 197 -17.78 10.69 3.76
C SER A 197 -17.92 10.53 2.25
N MET A 198 -17.22 9.57 1.64
CA MET A 198 -17.18 9.45 0.17
C MET A 198 -18.49 8.99 -0.47
N ASP A 199 -19.49 8.62 0.31
CA ASP A 199 -20.86 8.37 -0.15
C ASP A 199 -21.74 9.64 -0.16
N ASP A 200 -21.22 10.76 0.32
CA ASP A 200 -21.89 12.05 0.21
C ASP A 200 -21.72 12.62 -1.22
N LYS A 201 -22.76 12.45 -2.03
CA LYS A 201 -22.78 12.93 -3.42
C LYS A 201 -22.75 14.45 -3.55
N SER A 202 -23.16 15.19 -2.53
CA SER A 202 -23.11 16.65 -2.57
C SER A 202 -21.66 17.15 -2.51
N MET A 203 -20.78 16.39 -1.87
CA MET A 203 -19.38 16.71 -1.67
C MET A 203 -18.47 16.05 -2.72
N TYR A 204 -18.67 14.77 -2.99
CA TYR A 204 -17.79 13.98 -3.87
C TYR A 204 -18.35 13.76 -5.29
N GLY A 205 -19.64 14.08 -5.53
CA GLY A 205 -20.30 13.81 -6.80
C GLY A 205 -20.69 12.34 -6.95
N ASP A 206 -21.03 11.97 -8.18
CA ASP A 206 -21.37 10.58 -8.54
C ASP A 206 -20.11 9.75 -8.77
N GLU A 207 -20.20 8.45 -8.46
CA GLU A 207 -19.16 7.48 -8.82
C GLU A 207 -19.14 7.32 -10.35
N ILE A 208 -18.08 7.79 -11.00
CA ILE A 208 -17.92 7.77 -12.45
C ILE A 208 -17.46 6.39 -12.93
N TYR A 209 -16.53 5.77 -12.19
CA TYR A 209 -15.94 4.49 -12.56
C TYR A 209 -15.36 3.76 -11.35
N ARG A 210 -15.60 2.46 -11.29
CA ARG A 210 -15.01 1.54 -10.32
C ARG A 210 -14.48 0.32 -11.05
N ILE A 211 -13.32 -0.19 -10.60
CA ILE A 211 -12.77 -1.47 -11.02
C ILE A 211 -12.24 -2.23 -9.81
N GLY A 212 -12.78 -3.41 -9.56
CA GLY A 212 -12.32 -4.33 -8.52
C GLY A 212 -11.10 -5.15 -8.97
N PHE A 213 -10.50 -5.90 -8.05
CA PHE A 213 -9.37 -6.78 -8.39
C PHE A 213 -9.79 -7.85 -9.40
N GLY A 214 -10.97 -8.46 -9.21
CA GLY A 214 -11.50 -9.47 -10.10
C GLY A 214 -11.58 -9.01 -11.54
N GLU A 215 -12.28 -7.92 -11.78
CA GLU A 215 -12.42 -7.34 -13.12
C GLU A 215 -11.05 -6.91 -13.70
N ALA A 216 -10.16 -6.36 -12.88
CA ALA A 216 -8.84 -5.97 -13.33
C ALA A 216 -7.98 -7.17 -13.77
N VAL A 217 -8.12 -8.32 -13.11
CA VAL A 217 -7.48 -9.58 -13.53
C VAL A 217 -8.10 -10.11 -14.81
N GLU A 218 -9.42 -10.15 -14.94
CA GLU A 218 -10.14 -10.59 -16.15
C GLU A 218 -9.76 -9.73 -17.36
N LYS A 219 -9.60 -8.42 -17.17
CA LYS A 219 -9.14 -7.49 -18.20
C LYS A 219 -7.63 -7.53 -18.44
N ASN A 220 -6.89 -8.45 -17.80
CA ASN A 220 -5.44 -8.54 -17.89
C ASN A 220 -4.69 -7.24 -17.50
N LEU A 221 -5.26 -6.42 -16.64
CA LEU A 221 -4.61 -5.23 -16.08
C LEU A 221 -3.74 -5.59 -14.86
N LEU A 222 -4.12 -6.65 -14.14
CA LEU A 222 -3.40 -7.18 -12.98
C LEU A 222 -3.13 -8.67 -13.17
N THR A 223 -2.10 -9.17 -12.48
CA THR A 223 -1.84 -10.61 -12.28
C THR A 223 -2.76 -11.13 -11.18
N ASP A 224 -3.27 -12.34 -11.30
CA ASP A 224 -4.06 -12.97 -10.25
C ASP A 224 -3.20 -13.28 -9.00
N TYR A 225 -3.83 -13.62 -7.87
CA TYR A 225 -3.14 -13.79 -6.61
C TYR A 225 -3.51 -15.09 -5.89
N LYS A 226 -2.61 -15.51 -4.99
CA LYS A 226 -2.83 -16.61 -4.04
C LYS A 226 -2.55 -16.13 -2.63
N VAL A 227 -3.42 -16.47 -1.69
CA VAL A 227 -3.23 -16.22 -0.27
C VAL A 227 -2.68 -17.49 0.37
N LEU A 228 -1.49 -17.40 0.96
CA LEU A 228 -0.85 -18.49 1.68
C LEU A 228 -0.96 -18.22 3.19
N ILE A 229 -1.82 -18.93 3.88
CA ILE A 229 -1.93 -18.90 5.33
C ILE A 229 -1.11 -20.05 5.88
N LEU A 230 -0.07 -19.75 6.61
CA LEU A 230 0.92 -20.72 7.10
C LEU A 230 0.82 -20.85 8.61
N ALA A 231 0.31 -21.96 9.06
CA ALA A 231 0.32 -22.32 10.48
C ALA A 231 1.65 -22.97 10.84
N VAL A 232 2.37 -22.38 11.78
CA VAL A 232 3.63 -22.89 12.31
C VAL A 232 3.45 -23.16 13.79
N GLY A 233 3.68 -24.40 14.22
CA GLY A 233 3.62 -24.76 15.64
C GLY A 233 4.87 -24.28 16.36
N GLU A 234 4.73 -23.82 17.59
CA GLU A 234 5.89 -23.49 18.43
C GLU A 234 6.83 -24.70 18.64
N LYS A 235 6.28 -25.93 18.57
CA LYS A 235 7.06 -27.18 18.68
C LYS A 235 7.84 -27.53 17.43
N ASP A 236 7.59 -26.86 16.31
CA ASP A 236 8.20 -27.17 15.01
C ASP A 236 9.50 -26.38 14.79
N ILE A 237 9.94 -25.63 15.80
CA ILE A 237 11.23 -24.98 15.81
C ILE A 237 12.30 -26.05 16.01
N THR A 238 13.24 -26.12 15.08
CA THR A 238 14.30 -27.11 15.08
C THR A 238 15.27 -26.91 16.25
N PRO A 239 15.97 -27.96 16.74
CA PRO A 239 16.92 -27.84 17.83
C PRO A 239 18.07 -26.86 17.56
N ALA A 240 18.57 -26.79 16.32
CA ALA A 240 19.61 -25.83 15.96
C ALA A 240 19.09 -24.39 16.01
N LEU A 241 17.85 -24.15 15.54
CA LEU A 241 17.20 -22.85 15.62
C LEU A 241 16.91 -22.46 17.08
N GLN A 242 16.44 -23.40 17.92
CA GLN A 242 16.24 -23.17 19.34
C GLN A 242 17.57 -22.77 20.03
N LYS A 243 18.69 -23.37 19.64
CA LYS A 243 20.02 -23.02 20.17
C LYS A 243 20.45 -21.60 19.79
N VAL A 244 20.12 -21.13 18.60
CA VAL A 244 20.36 -19.73 18.20
C VAL A 244 19.52 -18.80 19.06
N LEU A 245 18.26 -19.10 19.31
CA LEU A 245 17.36 -18.31 20.15
C LEU A 245 17.84 -18.22 21.60
N THR A 246 18.39 -19.30 22.15
CA THR A 246 18.88 -19.33 23.53
C THR A 246 20.25 -18.66 23.71
N ASN A 247 21.05 -18.57 22.66
CA ASN A 247 22.38 -17.94 22.69
C ASN A 247 22.35 -16.44 22.35
N ASP A 248 21.24 -15.95 21.81
CA ASP A 248 21.02 -14.54 21.52
C ASP A 248 20.35 -13.96 22.78
N ASP A 249 20.92 -13.01 23.47
CA ASP A 249 20.53 -12.39 24.76
C ASP A 249 19.01 -12.12 24.94
N GLY A 250 18.14 -13.03 24.45
CA GLY A 250 16.68 -12.95 24.52
C GLY A 250 16.03 -11.95 23.56
N THR A 251 16.75 -11.55 22.52
CA THR A 251 16.25 -10.55 21.54
C THR A 251 15.31 -11.15 20.49
N ILE A 252 15.39 -12.47 20.24
CA ILE A 252 14.53 -13.17 19.27
C ILE A 252 13.48 -14.00 20.04
N GLU A 253 12.21 -13.65 19.84
CA GLU A 253 11.10 -14.39 20.43
C GLU A 253 10.81 -15.67 19.61
N THR A 254 10.31 -16.73 20.29
CA THR A 254 9.91 -18.00 19.67
C THR A 254 8.90 -17.81 18.53
N ASP A 255 7.96 -16.91 18.70
CA ASP A 255 6.98 -16.52 17.69
C ASP A 255 7.62 -15.99 16.41
N ASP A 256 8.68 -15.20 16.54
CA ASP A 256 9.38 -14.61 15.39
C ASP A 256 10.18 -15.67 14.62
N ALA A 257 10.80 -16.63 15.34
CA ALA A 257 11.48 -17.76 14.72
C ALA A 257 10.48 -18.68 13.98
N SER A 258 9.30 -18.92 14.56
CA SER A 258 8.25 -19.70 13.91
C SER A 258 7.78 -19.03 12.62
N LYS A 259 7.52 -17.71 12.66
CA LYS A 259 7.16 -16.94 11.46
C LYS A 259 8.24 -16.96 10.40
N PHE A 260 9.52 -16.88 10.80
CA PHE A 260 10.66 -17.02 9.89
C PHE A 260 10.64 -18.35 9.13
N VAL A 261 10.46 -19.48 9.85
CA VAL A 261 10.35 -20.82 9.25
C VAL A 261 9.19 -20.87 8.24
N GLY A 262 8.03 -20.36 8.63
CA GLY A 262 6.88 -20.26 7.73
C GLY A 262 7.19 -19.45 6.47
N CYS A 263 7.80 -18.28 6.62
CA CYS A 263 8.14 -17.41 5.49
C CYS A 263 9.11 -18.06 4.50
N ILE A 264 10.20 -18.72 4.98
CA ILE A 264 11.16 -19.40 4.10
C ILE A 264 10.48 -20.51 3.30
N ASN A 265 9.65 -21.33 3.96
CA ASN A 265 8.92 -22.39 3.27
C ASN A 265 7.95 -21.84 2.22
N ALA A 266 7.22 -20.75 2.54
CA ALA A 266 6.34 -20.13 1.57
C ALA A 266 7.09 -19.55 0.36
N LEU A 267 8.17 -18.80 0.59
CA LEU A 267 9.00 -18.23 -0.46
C LEU A 267 9.62 -19.31 -1.36
N SER A 268 9.92 -20.48 -0.78
CA SER A 268 10.38 -21.68 -1.49
C SER A 268 9.24 -22.46 -2.14
N LYS A 269 7.99 -22.05 -1.99
CA LYS A 269 6.76 -22.76 -2.43
C LYS A 269 6.66 -24.18 -1.86
N ARG A 270 7.17 -24.37 -0.65
CA ARG A 270 7.09 -25.60 0.13
C ARG A 270 6.05 -25.44 1.23
N VAL A 271 4.81 -25.67 0.89
CA VAL A 271 3.68 -25.57 1.82
C VAL A 271 3.08 -26.95 1.98
N LEU A 272 3.20 -27.53 3.17
CA LEU A 272 2.65 -28.86 3.47
C LEU A 272 1.12 -28.83 3.32
N GLY A 273 0.59 -29.75 2.54
CA GLY A 273 -0.85 -29.95 2.34
C GLY A 273 -1.38 -29.55 0.96
N ASP A 274 -0.87 -28.47 0.36
CA ASP A 274 -1.30 -28.04 -0.99
C ASP A 274 -0.10 -27.95 -1.96
N GLU A 275 0.97 -28.74 -1.72
CA GLU A 275 2.24 -28.70 -2.50
C GLU A 275 2.04 -28.90 -3.99
N GLY A 276 1.17 -29.83 -4.39
CA GLY A 276 0.89 -30.12 -5.81
C GLY A 276 0.26 -28.95 -6.52
N LEU A 277 -0.63 -28.18 -5.84
CA LEU A 277 -1.35 -27.08 -6.47
C LEU A 277 -0.47 -25.87 -6.80
N ILE A 278 0.61 -25.64 -6.02
CA ILE A 278 1.52 -24.52 -6.27
C ILE A 278 2.61 -24.90 -7.26
N LYS A 279 3.27 -26.04 -7.04
CA LYS A 279 4.40 -26.50 -7.87
C LYS A 279 4.00 -26.84 -9.29
N ASP A 280 2.84 -27.46 -9.49
CA ASP A 280 2.37 -27.83 -10.84
C ASP A 280 1.99 -26.63 -11.68
N VAL A 281 1.51 -25.55 -11.02
CA VAL A 281 1.03 -24.34 -11.71
C VAL A 281 2.11 -23.28 -11.84
N ASP A 282 2.98 -23.15 -10.85
CA ASP A 282 4.05 -22.13 -10.79
C ASP A 282 5.27 -22.66 -10.04
N PRO A 283 6.14 -23.45 -10.70
CA PRO A 283 7.26 -24.14 -10.06
C PRO A 283 8.42 -23.23 -9.64
N SER A 284 8.51 -22.03 -10.22
CA SER A 284 9.64 -21.13 -9.95
C SER A 284 9.57 -20.56 -8.53
N PRO A 285 10.67 -20.54 -7.76
CA PRO A 285 10.70 -19.94 -6.45
C PRO A 285 10.45 -18.43 -6.49
N MET A 286 10.02 -17.86 -5.39
CA MET A 286 9.81 -16.41 -5.28
C MET A 286 11.17 -15.71 -5.15
N ARG A 287 11.37 -14.65 -5.92
CA ARG A 287 12.63 -13.92 -6.04
C ARG A 287 12.63 -12.58 -5.32
N ARG A 288 11.46 -11.97 -5.17
CA ARG A 288 11.29 -10.65 -4.59
C ARG A 288 10.09 -10.61 -3.67
N ALA A 289 10.33 -10.17 -2.43
CA ALA A 289 9.29 -10.05 -1.42
C ALA A 289 9.37 -8.72 -0.68
N VAL A 290 8.23 -8.26 -0.17
CA VAL A 290 8.15 -7.16 0.79
C VAL A 290 7.41 -7.64 2.01
N ALA A 291 8.01 -7.48 3.19
CA ALA A 291 7.43 -7.85 4.47
C ALA A 291 6.95 -6.60 5.24
N PHE A 292 5.69 -6.63 5.67
CA PHE A 292 5.06 -5.56 6.43
C PHE A 292 5.02 -5.92 7.91
N CYS A 293 5.64 -5.07 8.73
CA CYS A 293 5.74 -5.19 10.18
C CYS A 293 4.93 -4.08 10.88
N GLN A 294 4.69 -4.23 12.16
CA GLN A 294 3.89 -3.30 12.95
C GLN A 294 4.55 -1.92 13.11
N ASN A 295 5.86 -1.90 13.33
CA ASN A 295 6.67 -0.69 13.54
C ASN A 295 8.11 -0.87 13.03
N ILE A 296 8.89 0.21 13.03
CA ILE A 296 10.28 0.23 12.53
C ILE A 296 11.16 -0.78 13.28
N LYS A 297 11.07 -0.82 14.61
CA LYS A 297 11.85 -1.76 15.44
C LYS A 297 11.58 -3.21 15.03
N ARG A 298 10.32 -3.62 14.94
CA ARG A 298 9.93 -4.97 14.50
C ARG A 298 10.36 -5.26 13.05
N SER A 299 10.42 -4.27 12.20
CA SER A 299 10.93 -4.43 10.85
C SER A 299 12.44 -4.71 10.81
N GLN A 300 13.21 -4.00 11.61
CA GLN A 300 14.65 -4.24 11.77
C GLN A 300 14.93 -5.62 12.36
N GLU A 301 14.21 -5.98 13.44
CA GLU A 301 14.30 -7.31 14.06
C GLU A 301 13.97 -8.42 13.05
N THR A 302 12.92 -8.27 12.26
CA THR A 302 12.57 -9.25 11.22
C THR A 302 13.68 -9.42 10.20
N ALA A 303 14.29 -8.34 9.68
CA ALA A 303 15.43 -8.45 8.76
C ALA A 303 16.61 -9.17 9.40
N ASN A 304 16.92 -8.86 10.66
CA ASN A 304 18.01 -9.48 11.41
C ASN A 304 17.77 -10.99 11.62
N ILE A 305 16.55 -11.41 11.91
CA ILE A 305 16.18 -12.82 12.09
C ILE A 305 16.51 -13.62 10.83
N PHE A 306 16.16 -13.11 9.64
CA PHE A 306 16.49 -13.77 8.37
C PHE A 306 17.99 -13.93 8.17
N THR A 307 18.79 -12.98 8.64
CA THR A 307 20.25 -13.05 8.55
C THR A 307 20.84 -14.06 9.53
N HIS A 308 20.38 -14.05 10.80
CA HIS A 308 20.99 -14.86 11.89
C HIS A 308 20.47 -16.31 11.94
N CYS A 309 19.16 -16.51 11.69
CA CYS A 309 18.54 -17.82 11.83
C CYS A 309 18.70 -18.72 10.60
N LYS A 310 19.01 -18.15 9.44
CA LYS A 310 19.12 -18.87 8.17
C LYS A 310 20.08 -20.05 8.22
N GLY A 311 21.32 -19.83 8.72
CA GLY A 311 22.35 -20.87 8.78
C GLY A 311 21.93 -22.07 9.64
N ALA A 312 21.35 -21.79 10.82
CA ALA A 312 20.87 -22.82 11.73
C ALA A 312 19.69 -23.60 11.13
N TYR A 313 18.73 -22.90 10.54
CA TYR A 313 17.58 -23.54 9.89
C TYR A 313 18.01 -24.46 8.74
N MET A 314 18.88 -23.97 7.85
CA MET A 314 19.38 -24.74 6.71
C MET A 314 20.21 -25.95 7.14
N ALA A 315 20.88 -25.92 8.29
CA ALA A 315 21.63 -27.07 8.80
C ALA A 315 20.72 -28.24 9.20
N ASP A 316 19.51 -27.95 9.69
CA ASP A 316 18.53 -28.95 10.11
C ASP A 316 17.67 -29.51 8.98
N ILE A 317 17.67 -28.87 7.81
CA ILE A 317 16.96 -29.35 6.63
C ILE A 317 17.74 -30.50 5.97
N ARG A 318 17.03 -31.53 5.56
CA ARG A 318 17.63 -32.67 4.84
C ARG A 318 18.34 -32.20 3.57
N GLU A 319 19.42 -32.87 3.20
CA GLU A 319 20.28 -32.46 2.09
C GLU A 319 19.55 -32.43 0.73
N ASP A 320 18.66 -33.39 0.50
CA ASP A 320 17.80 -33.44 -0.69
C ASP A 320 16.80 -32.27 -0.77
N GLU A 321 16.39 -31.74 0.36
CA GLU A 321 15.45 -30.63 0.47
C GLU A 321 16.13 -29.25 0.40
N ARG A 322 17.38 -29.13 0.88
CA ARG A 322 18.16 -27.86 0.84
C ARG A 322 18.25 -27.30 -0.57
N GLY A 323 18.37 -28.21 -1.56
CA GLY A 323 18.41 -27.87 -2.97
C GLY A 323 17.16 -27.15 -3.49
N MET A 324 16.04 -27.25 -2.79
CA MET A 324 14.75 -26.64 -3.16
C MET A 324 14.45 -25.35 -2.42
N MET A 325 15.23 -25.02 -1.39
CA MET A 325 15.01 -23.82 -0.56
C MET A 325 15.59 -22.58 -1.20
N VAL A 326 14.88 -21.46 -1.04
CA VAL A 326 15.40 -20.14 -1.40
C VAL A 326 16.40 -19.62 -0.38
N ASP A 327 17.37 -18.88 -0.87
CA ASP A 327 18.32 -18.14 -0.08
C ASP A 327 17.78 -16.71 0.12
N VAL A 328 17.14 -16.46 1.26
CA VAL A 328 16.55 -15.15 1.55
C VAL A 328 17.64 -14.19 2.03
N VAL A 329 17.76 -13.06 1.32
CA VAL A 329 18.54 -11.89 1.73
C VAL A 329 17.57 -10.78 2.11
N ALA A 330 17.59 -10.38 3.38
CA ALA A 330 16.63 -9.41 3.91
C ALA A 330 17.33 -8.09 4.29
N HIS A 331 16.81 -6.98 3.77
CA HIS A 331 17.18 -5.64 4.18
C HIS A 331 16.00 -4.93 4.83
N HIS A 332 16.28 -3.94 5.66
CA HIS A 332 15.27 -3.08 6.28
C HIS A 332 15.22 -1.73 5.59
N VAL A 333 14.00 -1.19 5.44
CA VAL A 333 13.78 0.16 4.94
C VAL A 333 12.70 0.87 5.75
N ASP A 334 12.95 2.13 6.09
CA ASP A 334 11.99 2.97 6.82
C ASP A 334 11.97 4.44 6.35
N GLY A 335 11.01 5.20 6.87
CA GLY A 335 10.82 6.60 6.49
C GLY A 335 11.88 7.54 7.05
N THR A 336 12.70 7.12 8.02
CA THR A 336 13.77 7.95 8.59
C THR A 336 15.05 7.93 7.74
N MET A 337 15.14 6.97 6.80
CA MET A 337 16.25 6.90 5.85
C MET A 337 16.18 8.05 4.84
N SER A 338 17.35 8.55 4.44
CA SER A 338 17.41 9.50 3.31
C SER A 338 16.79 8.90 2.05
N ALA A 339 16.23 9.75 1.19
CA ALA A 339 15.65 9.30 -0.08
C ALA A 339 16.65 8.51 -0.91
N THR A 340 17.91 8.98 -0.99
CA THR A 340 18.98 8.29 -1.74
C THR A 340 19.22 6.87 -1.23
N LYS A 341 19.25 6.68 0.12
CA LYS A 341 19.44 5.35 0.71
C LYS A 341 18.25 4.46 0.46
N ARG A 342 17.03 4.99 0.60
CA ARG A 342 15.81 4.25 0.32
C ARG A 342 15.69 3.86 -1.16
N ASP A 343 16.05 4.75 -2.08
CA ASP A 343 16.07 4.46 -3.52
C ASP A 343 17.11 3.39 -3.87
N ALA A 344 18.27 3.39 -3.20
CA ALA A 344 19.29 2.34 -3.37
C ALA A 344 18.72 0.96 -2.96
N GLU A 345 18.02 0.86 -1.81
CA GLU A 345 17.39 -0.40 -1.37
C GLU A 345 16.27 -0.85 -2.33
N LEU A 346 15.51 0.09 -2.90
CA LEU A 346 14.50 -0.22 -3.90
C LEU A 346 15.10 -0.66 -5.23
N MET A 347 16.20 -0.05 -5.66
CA MET A 347 16.95 -0.48 -6.84
C MET A 347 17.52 -1.88 -6.62
N TRP A 348 18.14 -2.14 -5.47
CA TRP A 348 18.60 -3.47 -5.10
C TRP A 348 17.48 -4.52 -5.18
N LEU A 349 16.27 -4.21 -4.68
CA LEU A 349 15.13 -5.13 -4.78
C LEU A 349 14.68 -5.36 -6.23
N LYS A 350 14.81 -4.35 -7.11
CA LYS A 350 14.43 -4.43 -8.54
C LYS A 350 15.41 -5.23 -9.38
N GLU A 351 16.68 -5.16 -9.04
CA GLU A 351 17.73 -5.87 -9.77
C GLU A 351 17.53 -7.38 -9.73
N GLN A 352 17.94 -8.04 -10.79
CA GLN A 352 17.86 -9.51 -10.84
C GLN A 352 18.98 -10.11 -10.00
N PRO A 353 18.67 -10.95 -8.99
CA PRO A 353 19.70 -11.63 -8.24
C PRO A 353 20.57 -12.51 -9.16
N GLU A 354 21.89 -12.52 -8.92
CA GLU A 354 22.83 -13.37 -9.66
C GLU A 354 22.60 -14.86 -9.38
N ASN A 355 22.30 -15.19 -8.11
CA ASN A 355 21.97 -16.55 -7.70
C ASN A 355 20.50 -16.84 -7.99
N GLU A 356 20.23 -17.89 -8.76
CA GLU A 356 18.88 -18.34 -9.13
C GLU A 356 18.00 -18.72 -7.91
N ARG A 357 18.57 -18.97 -6.76
CA ARG A 357 17.85 -19.28 -5.51
C ARG A 357 17.73 -18.08 -4.56
N GLU A 358 18.40 -16.98 -4.84
CA GLU A 358 18.31 -15.79 -3.99
C GLU A 358 16.93 -15.17 -4.06
N CYS A 359 16.32 -14.95 -2.91
CA CYS A 359 15.10 -14.17 -2.74
C CYS A 359 15.43 -12.89 -1.98
N ARG A 360 15.32 -11.75 -2.65
CA ARG A 360 15.51 -10.44 -2.03
C ARG A 360 14.25 -9.99 -1.32
N MET A 361 14.38 -9.60 -0.07
CA MET A 361 13.26 -9.17 0.74
C MET A 361 13.54 -7.82 1.40
N LEU A 362 12.61 -6.86 1.28
CA LEU A 362 12.62 -5.64 2.08
C LEU A 362 11.58 -5.74 3.18
N THR A 363 12.03 -5.54 4.42
CA THR A 363 11.12 -5.38 5.56
C THR A 363 10.83 -3.90 5.79
N ASN A 364 9.59 -3.57 6.15
CA ASN A 364 9.20 -2.20 6.43
C ASN A 364 7.99 -2.13 7.36
N ALA A 365 7.75 -0.96 7.98
CA ALA A 365 6.53 -0.72 8.75
C ALA A 365 5.42 -0.14 7.85
N ARG A 366 5.66 1.02 7.24
CA ARG A 366 4.68 1.76 6.42
C ARG A 366 5.23 2.37 5.15
N CYS A 367 6.53 2.67 5.11
CA CYS A 367 7.14 3.46 4.04
C CYS A 367 6.98 2.86 2.64
N LEU A 368 6.79 1.55 2.53
CA LEU A 368 6.53 0.86 1.28
C LEU A 368 5.03 0.68 0.98
N SER A 369 4.12 1.19 1.81
CA SER A 369 2.68 1.14 1.53
C SER A 369 2.29 2.11 0.42
N GLU A 370 2.97 3.25 0.28
CA GLU A 370 2.74 4.26 -0.75
C GLU A 370 4.03 4.57 -1.53
N GLY A 371 3.90 4.95 -2.79
CA GLY A 371 5.00 5.50 -3.57
C GLY A 371 6.06 4.54 -4.10
N VAL A 372 5.94 3.22 -3.92
CA VAL A 372 6.94 2.25 -4.39
C VAL A 372 6.45 1.50 -5.62
N ASP A 373 7.20 1.58 -6.71
CA ASP A 373 6.94 0.85 -7.93
C ASP A 373 7.92 -0.33 -8.10
N VAL A 374 7.47 -1.54 -7.72
CA VAL A 374 8.21 -2.79 -7.95
C VAL A 374 7.34 -3.77 -8.72
N PRO A 375 7.31 -3.70 -10.06
CA PRO A 375 6.43 -4.54 -10.88
C PRO A 375 6.71 -6.04 -10.77
N SER A 376 7.96 -6.40 -10.55
CA SER A 376 8.41 -7.79 -10.45
C SER A 376 8.29 -8.40 -9.05
N LEU A 377 7.55 -7.76 -8.13
CA LEU A 377 7.34 -8.27 -6.77
C LEU A 377 6.52 -9.57 -6.81
N ASP A 378 7.08 -10.67 -6.27
CA ASP A 378 6.41 -11.97 -6.25
C ASP A 378 5.52 -12.15 -5.03
N ALA A 379 5.96 -11.65 -3.87
CA ALA A 379 5.24 -11.80 -2.62
C ALA A 379 5.14 -10.54 -1.78
N VAL A 380 4.03 -10.43 -1.06
CA VAL A 380 3.89 -9.57 0.12
C VAL A 380 3.65 -10.44 1.34
N ILE A 381 4.33 -10.14 2.45
CA ILE A 381 4.28 -10.88 3.69
C ILE A 381 3.70 -10.00 4.79
N PHE A 382 2.63 -10.41 5.43
CA PHE A 382 2.05 -9.72 6.58
C PHE A 382 2.54 -10.40 7.87
N VAL A 383 3.67 -9.97 8.39
CA VAL A 383 4.27 -10.51 9.64
C VAL A 383 3.42 -10.13 10.86
N SER A 384 2.78 -8.98 10.81
CA SER A 384 1.91 -8.45 11.87
C SER A 384 0.62 -7.88 11.28
N ALA A 385 -0.44 -7.86 12.09
CA ALA A 385 -1.71 -7.26 11.69
C ALA A 385 -1.53 -5.77 11.36
N LYS A 386 -1.99 -5.35 10.19
CA LYS A 386 -2.10 -3.93 9.84
C LYS A 386 -3.36 -3.34 10.46
N ASN A 387 -3.27 -2.09 10.89
CA ASN A 387 -4.39 -1.40 11.52
C ASN A 387 -5.42 -0.89 10.50
N SER A 388 -5.08 -0.90 9.19
CA SER A 388 -5.89 -0.32 8.13
C SER A 388 -6.09 -1.31 6.99
N GLN A 389 -7.34 -1.54 6.60
CA GLN A 389 -7.68 -2.31 5.39
C GLN A 389 -7.12 -1.62 4.12
N VAL A 390 -7.06 -0.30 4.12
CA VAL A 390 -6.47 0.49 3.03
C VAL A 390 -5.03 0.07 2.76
N ASP A 391 -4.21 -0.04 3.83
CA ASP A 391 -2.80 -0.45 3.71
C ASP A 391 -2.65 -1.87 3.16
N VAL A 392 -3.57 -2.78 3.54
CA VAL A 392 -3.61 -4.15 3.02
C VAL A 392 -3.88 -4.13 1.51
N VAL A 393 -4.95 -3.45 1.08
CA VAL A 393 -5.36 -3.38 -0.32
C VAL A 393 -4.27 -2.76 -1.19
N GLN A 394 -3.65 -1.69 -0.72
CA GLN A 394 -2.53 -1.05 -1.42
C GLN A 394 -1.32 -1.97 -1.55
N SER A 395 -1.00 -2.72 -0.49
CA SER A 395 0.10 -3.70 -0.49
C SER A 395 -0.17 -4.86 -1.45
N VAL A 396 -1.40 -5.41 -1.42
CA VAL A 396 -1.84 -6.47 -2.34
C VAL A 396 -1.84 -5.99 -3.78
N GLY A 397 -2.36 -4.80 -4.05
CA GLY A 397 -2.36 -4.22 -5.39
C GLY A 397 -0.96 -4.06 -6.00
N ARG A 398 0.11 -4.06 -5.19
CA ARG A 398 1.51 -4.04 -5.67
C ARG A 398 1.96 -5.40 -6.15
N VAL A 399 1.69 -6.44 -5.37
CA VAL A 399 2.07 -7.81 -5.75
C VAL A 399 1.25 -8.31 -6.94
N MET A 400 0.10 -7.71 -7.21
CA MET A 400 -0.72 -8.02 -8.39
C MET A 400 -0.28 -7.28 -9.66
N ARG A 401 0.73 -6.41 -9.61
CA ARG A 401 1.25 -5.76 -10.82
C ARG A 401 1.82 -6.79 -11.78
N ARG A 402 1.55 -6.59 -13.06
CA ARG A 402 2.05 -7.48 -14.11
C ARG A 402 3.55 -7.30 -14.32
N SER A 403 4.23 -8.40 -14.54
CA SER A 403 5.58 -8.45 -15.09
C SER A 403 5.75 -9.69 -15.94
N ASP A 404 6.72 -9.70 -16.84
CA ASP A 404 6.98 -10.81 -17.73
C ASP A 404 7.30 -12.07 -16.94
N GLY A 405 6.68 -13.18 -17.36
CA GLY A 405 6.85 -14.50 -16.72
C GLY A 405 6.12 -14.70 -15.38
N LYS A 406 5.52 -13.65 -14.81
CA LYS A 406 4.82 -13.75 -13.53
C LYS A 406 3.43 -14.33 -13.71
N LYS A 407 3.15 -15.47 -13.03
CA LYS A 407 1.84 -16.15 -13.08
C LYS A 407 0.89 -15.66 -11.99
N TYR A 408 1.38 -15.54 -10.76
CA TYR A 408 0.60 -15.11 -9.59
C TYR A 408 1.38 -14.11 -8.73
N GLY A 409 0.63 -13.29 -7.99
CA GLY A 409 1.13 -12.58 -6.83
C GLY A 409 0.81 -13.38 -5.56
N TYR A 410 1.74 -13.46 -4.62
CA TYR A 410 1.54 -14.24 -3.40
C TYR A 410 1.37 -13.33 -2.18
N ILE A 411 0.33 -13.61 -1.39
CA ILE A 411 0.04 -12.93 -0.14
C ILE A 411 0.32 -13.94 0.98
N ILE A 412 1.39 -13.76 1.72
CA ILE A 412 1.86 -14.69 2.73
C ILE A 412 1.50 -14.18 4.12
N ILE A 413 0.85 -15.03 4.91
CA ILE A 413 0.42 -14.71 6.28
C ILE A 413 0.92 -15.83 7.20
N PRO A 414 2.10 -15.67 7.84
CA PRO A 414 2.59 -16.61 8.82
C PRO A 414 1.84 -16.44 10.14
N VAL A 415 1.31 -17.53 10.67
CA VAL A 415 0.55 -17.57 11.92
C VAL A 415 1.17 -18.59 12.86
N VAL A 416 1.47 -18.19 14.09
CA VAL A 416 1.96 -19.09 15.10
C VAL A 416 0.81 -19.72 15.85
N VAL A 417 0.85 -21.05 15.94
CA VAL A 417 -0.11 -21.85 16.70
C VAL A 417 0.51 -22.26 18.02
N PRO A 418 -0.01 -21.80 19.17
CA PRO A 418 0.51 -22.14 20.48
C PRO A 418 0.46 -23.65 20.75
N ALA A 419 1.47 -24.16 21.50
CA ALA A 419 1.64 -25.57 21.79
C ALA A 419 0.52 -26.17 22.69
N GLU A 420 -0.17 -25.35 23.44
CA GLU A 420 -1.14 -25.76 24.47
C GLU A 420 -2.60 -25.83 23.97
N VAL A 421 -2.85 -25.46 22.74
CA VAL A 421 -4.22 -25.31 22.26
C VAL A 421 -4.61 -26.52 21.43
N GLU A 422 -5.36 -27.42 22.05
CA GLU A 422 -6.05 -28.52 21.37
C GLU A 422 -7.44 -28.06 20.87
N GLY A 423 -7.69 -28.24 19.57
CA GLY A 423 -9.02 -28.27 18.98
C GLY A 423 -9.65 -26.93 18.60
N ASP A 424 -10.85 -27.05 18.19
CA ASP A 424 -11.77 -26.24 17.44
C ASP A 424 -12.00 -24.75 17.81
N ARG A 425 -11.47 -24.23 18.91
CA ARG A 425 -11.72 -22.87 19.40
C ARG A 425 -10.60 -21.85 19.19
N ILE A 426 -9.49 -22.25 18.57
CA ILE A 426 -8.27 -21.44 18.47
C ILE A 426 -8.45 -20.23 17.53
N LEU A 427 -9.21 -20.41 16.46
CA LEU A 427 -9.27 -19.44 15.36
C LEU A 427 -10.10 -18.19 15.69
N GLU A 428 -11.10 -18.29 16.54
CA GLU A 428 -12.10 -17.24 16.70
C GLU A 428 -11.62 -16.00 17.46
N ASN A 429 -10.73 -16.14 18.45
CA ASN A 429 -10.38 -15.03 19.34
C ASN A 429 -8.88 -14.88 19.63
N HIS A 430 -8.01 -15.67 19.00
CA HIS A 430 -6.58 -15.57 19.29
C HIS A 430 -5.94 -14.38 18.55
N PRO A 431 -5.16 -13.52 19.25
CA PRO A 431 -4.54 -12.33 18.65
C PRO A 431 -3.71 -12.61 17.38
N ASN A 432 -3.10 -13.79 17.29
CA ASN A 432 -2.28 -14.21 16.16
C ASN A 432 -3.06 -14.34 14.85
N PHE A 433 -4.38 -14.60 14.91
CA PHE A 433 -5.24 -14.72 13.72
C PHE A 433 -5.82 -13.38 13.26
N LYS A 434 -5.70 -12.31 14.05
CA LYS A 434 -6.18 -10.98 13.68
C LYS A 434 -5.64 -10.50 12.31
N VAL A 435 -4.39 -10.85 12.00
CA VAL A 435 -3.78 -10.51 10.71
C VAL A 435 -4.50 -11.20 9.55
N VAL A 436 -4.86 -12.48 9.72
CA VAL A 436 -5.59 -13.26 8.71
C VAL A 436 -6.93 -12.59 8.40
N TRP A 437 -7.72 -12.34 9.42
CA TRP A 437 -9.04 -11.70 9.27
C TRP A 437 -8.96 -10.33 8.64
N THR A 438 -7.98 -9.52 9.05
CA THR A 438 -7.77 -8.19 8.46
C THR A 438 -7.48 -8.27 6.97
N VAL A 439 -6.63 -9.21 6.54
CA VAL A 439 -6.27 -9.38 5.12
C VAL A 439 -7.44 -9.95 4.33
N LEU A 440 -8.10 -11.00 4.82
CA LEU A 440 -9.22 -11.63 4.12
C LEU A 440 -10.41 -10.67 3.96
N ASN A 441 -10.76 -9.92 5.01
CA ASN A 441 -11.83 -8.92 4.93
C ASN A 441 -11.50 -7.78 3.97
N ALA A 442 -10.24 -7.33 3.92
CA ALA A 442 -9.81 -6.35 2.95
C ALA A 442 -9.93 -6.88 1.51
N LEU A 443 -9.59 -8.14 1.27
CA LEU A 443 -9.74 -8.78 -0.05
C LEU A 443 -11.22 -8.94 -0.43
N ARG A 444 -12.08 -9.39 0.49
CA ARG A 444 -13.53 -9.52 0.27
C ARG A 444 -14.17 -8.20 -0.19
N ALA A 445 -13.74 -7.10 0.41
CA ALA A 445 -14.28 -5.77 0.10
C ALA A 445 -13.86 -5.26 -1.29
N HIS A 446 -12.81 -5.83 -1.90
CA HIS A 446 -12.19 -5.32 -3.13
C HIS A 446 -12.09 -6.34 -4.27
N ASP A 447 -12.46 -7.61 -4.04
CA ASP A 447 -12.52 -8.66 -5.06
C ASP A 447 -13.86 -9.40 -5.00
N ASP A 448 -14.76 -9.08 -5.89
CA ASP A 448 -16.09 -9.68 -5.97
C ASP A 448 -16.02 -11.20 -6.23
N ARG A 449 -15.00 -11.67 -6.96
CA ARG A 449 -14.77 -13.12 -7.19
C ARG A 449 -14.44 -13.81 -5.88
N PHE A 450 -13.52 -13.21 -5.11
CA PHE A 450 -13.10 -13.74 -3.81
C PHE A 450 -14.27 -13.76 -2.81
N ASN A 451 -15.05 -12.67 -2.78
CA ASN A 451 -16.26 -12.60 -1.96
C ASN A 451 -17.31 -13.66 -2.37
N ALA A 452 -17.54 -13.84 -3.67
CA ALA A 452 -18.44 -14.85 -4.19
C ALA A 452 -17.96 -16.28 -3.88
N GLU A 453 -16.65 -16.55 -3.97
CA GLU A 453 -16.06 -17.85 -3.62
C GLU A 453 -16.24 -18.15 -2.13
N ILE A 454 -16.01 -17.19 -1.24
CA ILE A 454 -16.25 -17.38 0.20
C ILE A 454 -17.72 -17.67 0.46
N ASN A 455 -18.64 -16.84 -0.04
CA ASN A 455 -20.09 -17.05 0.15
C ASN A 455 -20.57 -18.40 -0.44
N LYS A 456 -19.99 -18.84 -1.57
CA LYS A 456 -20.30 -20.15 -2.14
C LYS A 456 -19.78 -21.32 -1.31
N ASN A 457 -18.65 -21.13 -0.65
CA ASN A 457 -18.07 -22.13 0.24
C ASN A 457 -18.88 -22.30 1.52
N GLU A 458 -19.45 -21.23 2.01
CA GLU A 458 -20.43 -21.26 3.11
C GLU A 458 -21.57 -22.24 2.83
N LEU A 459 -22.02 -22.27 1.57
CA LEU A 459 -23.10 -23.15 1.11
C LEU A 459 -22.61 -24.57 0.69
N SER A 460 -21.41 -24.70 0.15
CA SER A 460 -20.94 -25.94 -0.52
C SER A 460 -19.80 -26.68 0.18
N ARG A 461 -19.23 -26.13 1.26
CA ARG A 461 -18.06 -26.65 2.01
C ARG A 461 -16.82 -26.94 1.11
N LYS A 462 -16.66 -26.25 -0.01
CA LYS A 462 -15.52 -26.38 -0.90
C LYS A 462 -14.52 -25.24 -0.62
N LYS A 463 -13.21 -25.54 -0.61
CA LYS A 463 -12.17 -24.53 -0.43
C LYS A 463 -12.18 -23.44 -1.49
N PRO A 464 -11.95 -22.17 -1.12
CA PRO A 464 -11.66 -21.11 -2.09
C PRO A 464 -10.41 -21.45 -2.90
N ARG A 465 -10.46 -21.24 -4.21
CA ARG A 465 -9.32 -21.55 -5.10
C ARG A 465 -8.10 -20.68 -4.86
N ASN A 466 -8.32 -19.48 -4.29
CA ASN A 466 -7.27 -18.50 -4.09
C ASN A 466 -6.69 -18.53 -2.68
N ILE A 467 -7.23 -19.30 -1.73
CA ILE A 467 -6.69 -19.48 -0.38
C ILE A 467 -6.06 -20.88 -0.28
N LEU A 468 -4.78 -20.89 0.07
CA LEU A 468 -4.01 -22.08 0.32
C LEU A 468 -3.60 -22.10 1.79
N PHE A 469 -3.98 -23.15 2.48
CA PHE A 469 -3.58 -23.36 3.86
C PHE A 469 -2.41 -24.34 3.88
N GLY A 470 -1.39 -24.00 4.64
CA GLY A 470 -0.25 -24.85 4.83
C GLY A 470 0.20 -24.90 6.27
N GLY A 471 0.72 -26.06 6.69
CA GLY A 471 1.42 -26.22 7.95
C GLY A 471 2.92 -26.36 7.72
N VAL A 472 3.70 -26.00 8.70
CA VAL A 472 5.11 -26.35 8.79
C VAL A 472 5.27 -27.22 10.04
N GLY A 473 5.82 -28.43 9.89
CA GLY A 473 5.99 -29.36 11.00
C GLY A 473 4.77 -30.26 11.27
N ALA A 474 4.53 -30.60 12.53
CA ALA A 474 3.48 -31.53 12.97
C ALA A 474 2.09 -30.90 13.06
N VAL A 475 1.92 -29.62 12.72
CA VAL A 475 0.59 -28.99 12.72
C VAL A 475 -0.26 -29.61 11.63
N SER A 476 -1.17 -30.48 12.03
CA SER A 476 -2.06 -31.15 11.10
C SER A 476 -3.02 -30.16 10.46
N TYR A 477 -3.10 -30.20 9.13
CA TYR A 477 -4.07 -29.46 8.30
C TYR A 477 -5.53 -29.65 8.74
N THR A 478 -5.85 -30.75 9.43
CA THR A 478 -7.17 -31.05 9.96
C THR A 478 -7.65 -30.03 11.00
N HIS A 479 -6.74 -29.40 11.74
CA HIS A 479 -7.11 -28.39 12.73
C HIS A 479 -7.55 -27.05 12.09
N LEU A 480 -7.01 -26.71 10.91
CA LEU A 480 -7.45 -25.53 10.16
C LEU A 480 -8.77 -25.76 9.38
N ARG A 481 -9.06 -27.04 9.03
CA ARG A 481 -10.28 -27.40 8.31
C ARG A 481 -11.55 -27.37 9.15
N ALA A 482 -11.45 -27.60 10.45
CA ALA A 482 -12.61 -27.74 11.32
C ALA A 482 -13.37 -26.40 11.54
N HIS A 483 -12.75 -25.27 11.15
CA HIS A 483 -13.22 -23.90 11.42
C HIS A 483 -13.54 -23.07 10.21
N GLU A 484 -13.65 -23.67 9.04
CA GLU A 484 -14.25 -23.02 7.87
C GLU A 484 -15.78 -22.88 8.05
N THR A 485 -16.29 -22.56 9.25
CA THR A 485 -17.69 -22.29 9.42
C THR A 485 -18.01 -20.84 9.05
N PRO A 486 -19.13 -20.63 8.36
CA PRO A 486 -19.55 -19.37 7.75
C PRO A 486 -19.71 -18.18 8.68
N GLU A 487 -19.83 -18.44 9.95
CA GLU A 487 -20.15 -17.41 10.97
C GLU A 487 -18.97 -16.48 11.27
N HIS A 488 -17.76 -16.78 10.77
CA HIS A 488 -16.52 -16.09 11.13
C HIS A 488 -15.74 -15.53 9.93
N LEU A 489 -16.19 -15.75 8.72
CA LEU A 489 -15.71 -15.15 7.47
C LEU A 489 -16.68 -14.06 6.98
#